data_2d6ab837040dcaaf0b393ff61698acfd
#
_entry.id   2d6ab837040dcaaf0b393ff61698acfd
#
_cell.length_a   1.000
_cell.length_b   1.000
_cell.length_c   1.000
_cell.angle_alpha   90.00
_cell.angle_beta   90.00
_cell.angle_gamma   90.00
#
_symmetry.space_group_name_H-M   'P 1'
#
loop_
_entity.id
_entity.type
_entity.pdbx_description
1 polymer ?
#
loop_
_entity_poly.entity_id
_entity_poly.type
_entity_poly.pdbx_seq_one_letter_code
_entity_poly.pdbx_strand_id
1 'polypeptide(L)'
;FVRDSAGNYSDTIWSSGITIDTQIPDTGKINDGNWIIELDYTLDSTKLLYTYEGFSDNIDILKYEIAVGTNNDTTNIHDWVSTDSLNQTTISGFDLDRDTLYYSYIRGVDLALNRSEIVKTDGIYFDDSEPKVKRVTPDFIDSLKVLSILRGDTIVIKFNRLIYFYDIELKLNNKTDFEVEEIFTDSAITFTWDEPLSSYDTIIVYLDSALAYNTLFFSDTLYFHSQLWGDLNNDHDLTTED
;
A
#
# COMPACT_ATOMS: atom_id res chain seq x y z
N PHE A 1 31.09 -53.85 12.88
CA PHE A 1 31.92 -54.45 13.93
C PHE A 1 33.40 -54.13 13.71
N VAL A 2 34.18 -54.10 14.76
CA VAL A 2 35.65 -53.93 14.73
C VAL A 2 36.30 -55.22 15.28
N ARG A 3 37.44 -55.60 14.72
CA ARG A 3 38.23 -56.75 15.19
C ARG A 3 39.48 -56.25 15.92
N ASP A 4 39.75 -56.77 17.14
CA ASP A 4 40.98 -56.48 17.88
C ASP A 4 42.17 -57.31 17.35
N SER A 5 43.38 -57.04 17.83
CA SER A 5 44.60 -57.73 17.45
C SER A 5 44.66 -59.20 17.93
N ALA A 6 43.81 -59.54 18.89
CA ALA A 6 43.66 -60.94 19.37
C ALA A 6 42.63 -61.75 18.59
N GLY A 7 41.95 -61.13 17.65
CA GLY A 7 40.98 -61.75 16.78
C GLY A 7 39.52 -61.69 17.26
N ASN A 8 39.22 -61.01 18.37
CA ASN A 8 37.87 -60.87 18.87
C ASN A 8 37.12 -59.79 18.08
N TYR A 9 35.82 -59.93 17.93
CA TYR A 9 34.94 -58.99 17.24
C TYR A 9 34.11 -58.23 18.28
N SER A 10 33.90 -56.93 18.02
CA SER A 10 32.90 -56.15 18.72
C SER A 10 31.47 -56.56 18.36
N ASP A 11 30.51 -56.12 19.13
CA ASP A 11 29.11 -56.22 18.73
C ASP A 11 28.87 -55.49 17.40
N THR A 12 27.92 -55.97 16.64
CA THR A 12 27.51 -55.31 15.40
C THR A 12 26.61 -54.13 15.70
N ILE A 13 27.00 -52.97 15.22
CA ILE A 13 26.17 -51.75 15.28
C ILE A 13 25.54 -51.58 13.89
N TRP A 14 24.26 -51.38 13.88
CA TRP A 14 23.47 -51.12 12.69
C TRP A 14 23.15 -49.62 12.57
N SER A 15 23.19 -49.08 11.36
CA SER A 15 22.64 -47.76 11.09
C SER A 15 21.10 -47.80 11.09
N SER A 16 20.47 -46.70 11.37
CA SER A 16 19.00 -46.58 11.24
C SER A 16 18.51 -46.70 9.80
N GLY A 17 19.40 -46.82 8.83
CA GLY A 17 19.11 -46.79 7.43
C GLY A 17 19.13 -45.38 6.83
N ILE A 18 18.96 -45.28 5.55
CA ILE A 18 18.82 -44.02 4.81
C ILE A 18 17.59 -44.12 3.94
N THR A 19 16.75 -43.10 3.94
CA THR A 19 15.62 -42.97 3.00
C THR A 19 16.09 -42.21 1.77
N ILE A 20 15.79 -42.70 0.60
CA ILE A 20 15.98 -41.96 -0.67
C ILE A 20 14.65 -41.36 -1.04
N ASP A 21 14.64 -40.04 -1.16
CA ASP A 21 13.51 -39.28 -1.63
C ASP A 21 13.90 -38.41 -2.81
N THR A 22 13.11 -38.51 -3.87
CA THR A 22 13.27 -37.78 -5.15
C THR A 22 12.02 -36.97 -5.51
N GLN A 23 11.02 -36.99 -4.65
CA GLN A 23 9.81 -36.20 -4.85
C GLN A 23 10.08 -34.76 -4.40
N ILE A 24 9.66 -33.80 -5.20
CA ILE A 24 9.72 -32.38 -4.83
C ILE A 24 8.49 -32.04 -3.98
N PRO A 25 8.58 -31.12 -3.02
CA PRO A 25 7.43 -30.67 -2.25
C PRO A 25 6.33 -30.05 -3.13
N ASP A 26 5.09 -30.23 -2.71
CA ASP A 26 3.95 -29.51 -3.25
C ASP A 26 4.03 -28.02 -2.87
N THR A 27 3.55 -27.15 -3.77
CA THR A 27 3.54 -25.70 -3.55
C THR A 27 2.41 -25.27 -2.64
N GLY A 28 2.69 -24.24 -1.83
CA GLY A 28 1.69 -23.54 -1.02
C GLY A 28 1.33 -22.17 -1.58
N LYS A 29 1.08 -21.24 -0.68
CA LYS A 29 0.80 -19.83 -0.96
C LYS A 29 1.71 -18.93 -0.13
N ILE A 30 1.93 -17.72 -0.61
CA ILE A 30 2.62 -16.64 0.10
C ILE A 30 1.81 -15.35 -0.06
N ASN A 31 1.68 -14.55 0.99
CA ASN A 31 1.05 -13.24 1.00
C ASN A 31 2.00 -12.20 1.58
N ASP A 32 1.94 -10.98 1.04
CA ASP A 32 2.58 -9.81 1.60
C ASP A 32 1.83 -9.36 2.86
N GLY A 33 2.54 -9.20 4.00
CA GLY A 33 1.94 -8.80 5.26
C GLY A 33 1.61 -9.94 6.22
N ASN A 34 0.58 -9.74 7.03
CA ASN A 34 0.15 -10.68 8.07
C ASN A 34 -1.07 -11.50 7.63
N TRP A 35 -1.47 -12.49 8.46
CA TRP A 35 -2.60 -13.38 8.19
C TRP A 35 -3.97 -12.71 8.04
N ILE A 36 -4.12 -11.47 8.48
CA ILE A 36 -5.39 -10.77 8.52
C ILE A 36 -5.55 -9.86 7.31
N ILE A 37 -4.44 -9.25 6.87
CA ILE A 37 -4.42 -8.23 5.81
C ILE A 37 -3.26 -8.53 4.88
N GLU A 38 -3.55 -8.78 3.63
CA GLU A 38 -2.59 -8.70 2.53
C GLU A 38 -2.30 -7.23 2.24
N LEU A 39 -1.05 -6.89 2.03
CA LEU A 39 -0.60 -5.51 1.88
C LEU A 39 -0.17 -5.21 0.45
N ASP A 40 -0.83 -4.26 -0.20
CA ASP A 40 -0.37 -3.70 -1.47
C ASP A 40 0.75 -2.65 -1.29
N TYR A 41 0.89 -2.11 -0.05
CA TYR A 41 1.84 -1.05 0.27
C TYR A 41 2.55 -1.32 1.60
N THR A 42 3.85 -0.98 1.64
CA THR A 42 4.63 -0.93 2.88
C THR A 42 5.18 0.47 3.14
N LEU A 43 5.27 0.85 4.41
CA LEU A 43 5.93 2.09 4.86
C LEU A 43 7.42 1.90 5.16
N ASP A 44 7.90 0.67 5.13
CA ASP A 44 9.28 0.33 5.48
C ASP A 44 10.04 -0.12 4.23
N SER A 45 11.04 0.67 3.81
CA SER A 45 11.87 0.34 2.64
C SER A 45 12.88 -0.77 2.91
N THR A 46 13.11 -1.14 4.19
CA THR A 46 14.26 -1.96 4.59
C THR A 46 13.91 -3.39 4.95
N LYS A 47 12.61 -3.69 5.09
CA LYS A 47 12.13 -5.02 5.45
C LYS A 47 10.70 -5.27 4.94
N LEU A 48 10.41 -6.53 4.69
CA LEU A 48 9.08 -7.02 4.33
C LEU A 48 8.70 -8.21 5.19
N LEU A 49 7.43 -8.22 5.63
CA LEU A 49 6.81 -9.30 6.39
C LEU A 49 6.00 -10.18 5.45
N TYR A 50 6.13 -11.48 5.59
CA TYR A 50 5.40 -12.47 4.78
C TYR A 50 4.71 -13.49 5.64
N THR A 51 3.57 -13.95 5.16
CA THR A 51 2.90 -15.15 5.66
C THR A 51 2.76 -16.17 4.54
N TYR A 52 2.89 -17.45 4.88
CA TYR A 52 2.82 -18.54 3.90
C TYR A 52 2.27 -19.81 4.53
N GLU A 53 1.59 -20.62 3.71
CA GLU A 53 0.93 -21.84 4.14
C GLU A 53 0.78 -22.85 2.99
N GLY A 54 0.39 -24.08 3.35
CA GLY A 54 -0.06 -25.09 2.39
C GLY A 54 1.04 -25.83 1.63
N PHE A 55 2.32 -25.58 1.95
CA PHE A 55 3.39 -26.42 1.43
C PHE A 55 3.36 -27.78 2.14
N SER A 56 3.53 -28.85 1.38
CA SER A 56 3.54 -30.21 1.91
C SER A 56 4.51 -31.10 1.15
N ASP A 57 4.91 -32.18 1.79
CA ASP A 57 5.75 -33.20 1.18
C ASP A 57 5.40 -34.60 1.72
N ASN A 58 5.82 -35.65 1.02
CA ASN A 58 5.61 -37.06 1.42
C ASN A 58 6.39 -37.45 2.68
N ILE A 59 7.47 -36.72 3.03
CA ILE A 59 8.24 -36.96 4.26
C ILE A 59 8.02 -35.80 5.22
N ASP A 60 8.55 -34.61 4.93
CA ASP A 60 8.32 -33.39 5.69
C ASP A 60 9.01 -32.19 5.02
N ILE A 61 8.57 -30.97 5.33
CA ILE A 61 9.25 -29.73 4.93
C ILE A 61 10.34 -29.41 5.97
N LEU A 62 11.57 -29.30 5.54
CA LEU A 62 12.70 -28.94 6.35
C LEU A 62 12.77 -27.43 6.63
N LYS A 63 12.57 -26.62 5.58
CA LYS A 63 12.69 -25.16 5.61
C LYS A 63 12.04 -24.54 4.40
N TYR A 64 11.98 -23.20 4.41
CA TYR A 64 11.60 -22.41 3.25
C TYR A 64 12.79 -21.57 2.79
N GLU A 65 12.84 -21.27 1.51
CA GLU A 65 13.76 -20.31 0.91
C GLU A 65 12.93 -19.19 0.29
N ILE A 66 13.27 -17.91 0.63
CA ILE A 66 12.55 -16.72 0.20
C ILE A 66 13.55 -15.77 -0.45
N ALA A 67 13.14 -15.15 -1.55
CA ALA A 67 13.89 -14.10 -2.24
C ALA A 67 12.97 -12.92 -2.54
N VAL A 68 13.54 -11.74 -2.74
CA VAL A 68 12.82 -10.52 -3.11
C VAL A 68 13.38 -9.99 -4.43
N GLY A 69 12.49 -9.64 -5.33
CA GLY A 69 12.89 -9.12 -6.63
C GLY A 69 11.79 -8.35 -7.34
N THR A 70 12.03 -8.00 -8.58
CA THR A 70 11.06 -7.41 -9.50
C THR A 70 10.49 -8.48 -10.43
N ASN A 71 9.49 -8.13 -11.25
CA ASN A 71 8.89 -9.12 -12.16
C ASN A 71 9.87 -9.71 -13.19
N ASN A 72 11.00 -9.04 -13.43
CA ASN A 72 12.01 -9.46 -14.41
C ASN A 72 13.15 -10.27 -13.80
N ASP A 73 13.33 -10.22 -12.47
CA ASP A 73 14.41 -10.91 -11.76
C ASP A 73 13.98 -11.23 -10.33
N THR A 74 14.05 -12.50 -9.95
CA THR A 74 13.59 -12.99 -8.65
C THR A 74 14.52 -12.64 -7.50
N THR A 75 15.75 -12.23 -7.75
CA THR A 75 16.81 -12.05 -6.73
C THR A 75 17.51 -10.70 -6.82
N ASN A 76 17.06 -9.80 -7.68
CA ASN A 76 17.76 -8.53 -7.90
C ASN A 76 17.66 -7.54 -6.72
N ILE A 77 16.80 -7.80 -5.74
CA ILE A 77 16.66 -7.01 -4.51
C ILE A 77 17.29 -7.75 -3.32
N HIS A 78 16.92 -9.01 -3.12
CA HIS A 78 17.48 -9.85 -2.07
C HIS A 78 17.55 -11.31 -2.55
N ASP A 79 18.74 -11.90 -2.45
CA ASP A 79 18.96 -13.29 -2.83
C ASP A 79 18.26 -14.26 -1.86
N TRP A 80 18.17 -15.54 -2.27
CA TRP A 80 17.53 -16.59 -1.52
C TRP A 80 18.08 -16.70 -0.09
N VAL A 81 17.21 -16.51 0.90
CA VAL A 81 17.49 -16.71 2.31
C VAL A 81 16.62 -17.83 2.87
N SER A 82 17.22 -18.67 3.70
CA SER A 82 16.51 -19.76 4.36
C SER A 82 15.83 -19.29 5.64
N THR A 83 14.62 -19.79 5.89
CA THR A 83 13.91 -19.67 7.15
C THR A 83 13.34 -21.04 7.54
N ASP A 84 13.39 -21.36 8.83
CA ASP A 84 12.78 -22.53 9.47
C ASP A 84 11.44 -22.20 10.14
N SER A 85 10.98 -20.95 10.05
CA SER A 85 9.64 -20.54 10.50
C SER A 85 8.58 -21.22 9.63
N LEU A 86 7.54 -21.75 10.27
CA LEU A 86 6.55 -22.60 9.59
C LEU A 86 5.51 -21.82 8.78
N ASN A 87 5.30 -20.54 9.06
CA ASN A 87 4.15 -19.83 8.49
C ASN A 87 4.33 -18.32 8.37
N GLN A 88 5.40 -17.74 8.93
CA GLN A 88 5.64 -16.31 8.89
C GLN A 88 7.13 -15.99 8.99
N THR A 89 7.59 -15.01 8.25
CA THR A 89 8.96 -14.49 8.37
C THR A 89 9.08 -13.05 7.95
N THR A 90 10.14 -12.37 8.41
CA THR A 90 10.51 -11.03 7.97
C THR A 90 11.87 -11.10 7.30
N ILE A 91 11.94 -10.59 6.07
CA ILE A 91 13.21 -10.45 5.35
C ILE A 91 13.62 -8.98 5.38
N SER A 92 14.90 -8.73 5.61
CA SER A 92 15.49 -7.39 5.71
C SER A 92 16.89 -7.37 5.07
N GLY A 93 17.49 -6.18 4.96
CA GLY A 93 18.84 -6.03 4.41
C GLY A 93 18.86 -5.55 2.96
N PHE A 94 17.79 -4.93 2.51
CA PHE A 94 17.64 -4.24 1.24
C PHE A 94 17.11 -2.81 1.47
N ASP A 95 17.00 -2.06 0.38
CA ASP A 95 16.34 -0.76 0.38
C ASP A 95 15.46 -0.66 -0.86
N LEU A 96 14.17 -0.40 -0.66
CA LEU A 96 13.17 -0.36 -1.71
C LEU A 96 12.99 1.05 -2.23
N ASP A 97 12.94 1.21 -3.54
CA ASP A 97 12.63 2.47 -4.20
C ASP A 97 11.11 2.67 -4.31
N ARG A 98 10.64 3.92 -4.21
CA ARG A 98 9.25 4.28 -4.49
C ARG A 98 8.87 3.98 -5.93
N ASP A 99 7.57 3.86 -6.19
CA ASP A 99 7.00 3.65 -7.53
C ASP A 99 7.46 2.35 -8.23
N THR A 100 8.05 1.42 -7.47
CA THR A 100 8.50 0.12 -7.97
C THR A 100 7.68 -0.99 -7.32
N LEU A 101 7.16 -1.91 -8.14
CA LEU A 101 6.45 -3.10 -7.66
C LEU A 101 7.43 -4.22 -7.39
N TYR A 102 7.46 -4.69 -6.15
CA TYR A 102 8.31 -5.78 -5.69
C TYR A 102 7.50 -7.04 -5.48
N TYR A 103 8.11 -8.17 -5.76
CA TYR A 103 7.54 -9.49 -5.54
C TYR A 103 8.40 -10.28 -4.59
N SER A 104 7.76 -11.07 -3.77
CA SER A 104 8.43 -12.06 -2.97
C SER A 104 8.21 -13.44 -3.54
N TYR A 105 9.26 -14.21 -3.57
CA TYR A 105 9.31 -15.55 -4.13
C TYR A 105 9.65 -16.55 -3.05
N ILE A 106 8.90 -17.64 -2.96
CA ILE A 106 9.10 -18.69 -1.96
C ILE A 106 9.13 -20.07 -2.59
N ARG A 107 9.91 -20.96 -2.00
CA ARG A 107 9.88 -22.40 -2.27
C ARG A 107 10.09 -23.19 -0.99
N GLY A 108 9.43 -24.34 -0.87
CA GLY A 108 9.66 -25.31 0.19
C GLY A 108 10.89 -26.17 -0.13
N VAL A 109 11.61 -26.59 0.91
CA VAL A 109 12.73 -27.53 0.82
C VAL A 109 12.45 -28.67 1.79
N ASP A 110 12.45 -29.92 1.31
CA ASP A 110 12.22 -31.11 2.11
C ASP A 110 13.48 -31.59 2.86
N LEU A 111 13.34 -32.66 3.60
CA LEU A 111 14.46 -33.30 4.34
C LEU A 111 15.52 -33.94 3.44
N ALA A 112 15.20 -34.24 2.18
CA ALA A 112 16.13 -34.74 1.18
C ALA A 112 16.79 -33.64 0.35
N LEU A 113 16.43 -32.37 0.63
CA LEU A 113 16.88 -31.14 -0.05
C LEU A 113 16.31 -30.95 -1.47
N ASN A 114 15.22 -31.64 -1.81
CA ASN A 114 14.48 -31.30 -3.01
C ASN A 114 13.73 -29.97 -2.79
N ARG A 115 13.52 -29.20 -3.85
CA ARG A 115 12.87 -27.89 -3.83
C ARG A 115 11.57 -27.94 -4.59
N SER A 116 10.53 -27.34 -4.03
CA SER A 116 9.27 -27.14 -4.75
C SER A 116 9.44 -26.17 -5.92
N GLU A 117 8.43 -26.09 -6.78
CA GLU A 117 8.28 -24.97 -7.69
C GLU A 117 8.18 -23.66 -6.91
N ILE A 118 8.55 -22.54 -7.57
CA ILE A 118 8.53 -21.21 -6.97
C ILE A 118 7.11 -20.64 -7.02
N VAL A 119 6.65 -20.12 -5.89
CA VAL A 119 5.42 -19.33 -5.77
C VAL A 119 5.79 -17.88 -5.49
N LYS A 120 5.02 -16.92 -5.98
CA LYS A 120 5.24 -15.50 -5.73
C LYS A 120 3.98 -14.81 -5.22
N THR A 121 4.17 -13.68 -4.53
CA THR A 121 3.11 -12.74 -4.15
C THR A 121 2.55 -12.02 -5.37
N ASP A 122 1.42 -11.31 -5.23
CA ASP A 122 0.88 -10.43 -6.25
C ASP A 122 1.62 -9.09 -6.33
N GLY A 123 2.38 -8.75 -5.28
CA GLY A 123 3.36 -7.68 -5.26
C GLY A 123 3.01 -6.53 -4.31
N ILE A 124 4.04 -5.85 -3.83
CA ILE A 124 3.95 -4.76 -2.87
C ILE A 124 4.74 -3.54 -3.34
N TYR A 125 4.19 -2.33 -3.12
CA TYR A 125 4.88 -1.06 -3.32
C TYR A 125 5.41 -0.52 -2.01
N PHE A 126 6.62 0.06 -2.03
CA PHE A 126 7.06 0.94 -0.97
C PHE A 126 6.55 2.36 -1.21
N ASP A 127 5.80 2.91 -0.25
CA ASP A 127 5.33 4.29 -0.28
C ASP A 127 5.10 4.84 1.13
N ASP A 128 6.05 5.61 1.62
CA ASP A 128 6.03 6.30 2.91
C ASP A 128 5.58 7.77 2.81
N SER A 129 5.12 8.19 1.64
CA SER A 129 4.71 9.58 1.44
C SER A 129 3.28 9.83 1.93
N GLU A 130 3.08 10.96 2.60
CA GLU A 130 1.78 11.37 3.11
C GLU A 130 0.82 11.77 1.97
N PRO A 131 -0.49 11.48 2.10
CA PRO A 131 -1.49 12.06 1.22
C PRO A 131 -1.50 13.59 1.37
N LYS A 132 -1.72 14.30 0.28
CA LYS A 132 -1.80 15.78 0.24
C LYS A 132 -2.78 16.21 -0.84
N VAL A 133 -3.38 17.37 -0.62
CA VAL A 133 -4.14 18.02 -1.70
C VAL A 133 -3.16 18.42 -2.80
N LYS A 134 -3.39 17.89 -4.00
CA LYS A 134 -2.59 18.15 -5.20
C LYS A 134 -3.12 19.34 -5.98
N ARG A 135 -4.43 19.46 -6.05
CA ARG A 135 -5.11 20.50 -6.82
C ARG A 135 -6.53 20.70 -6.34
N VAL A 136 -6.99 21.94 -6.39
CA VAL A 136 -8.40 22.32 -6.28
C VAL A 136 -8.86 22.84 -7.62
N THR A 137 -10.08 22.52 -8.06
CA THR A 137 -10.69 23.01 -9.30
C THR A 137 -12.08 23.54 -8.97
N PRO A 138 -12.51 24.70 -9.48
CA PRO A 138 -11.75 25.58 -10.38
C PRO A 138 -10.50 26.16 -9.77
N ASP A 139 -9.58 26.64 -10.62
CA ASP A 139 -8.32 27.22 -10.16
C ASP A 139 -8.58 28.55 -9.41
N PHE A 140 -7.68 28.94 -8.55
CA PHE A 140 -7.74 30.20 -7.85
C PHE A 140 -7.53 31.36 -8.83
N ILE A 141 -8.33 32.43 -8.66
CA ILE A 141 -8.17 33.65 -9.44
C ILE A 141 -6.96 34.43 -8.93
N ASP A 142 -6.71 34.38 -7.61
CA ASP A 142 -5.69 35.19 -6.97
C ASP A 142 -5.04 34.49 -5.74
N SER A 143 -4.16 35.23 -5.06
CA SER A 143 -3.47 34.83 -3.85
C SER A 143 -4.39 34.71 -2.61
N LEU A 144 -5.59 35.24 -2.64
CA LEU A 144 -6.60 35.17 -1.57
C LEU A 144 -7.42 33.88 -1.66
N LYS A 145 -7.10 32.98 -2.58
CA LYS A 145 -7.80 31.72 -2.82
C LYS A 145 -9.28 31.92 -3.22
N VAL A 146 -9.55 32.95 -4.00
CA VAL A 146 -10.84 33.12 -4.65
C VAL A 146 -10.98 32.12 -5.79
N LEU A 147 -12.01 31.29 -5.72
CA LEU A 147 -12.32 30.34 -6.78
C LEU A 147 -13.20 31.03 -7.83
N SER A 148 -13.00 30.73 -9.11
CA SER A 148 -13.86 31.17 -10.21
C SER A 148 -15.20 30.42 -10.17
N ILE A 149 -15.94 30.62 -9.08
CA ILE A 149 -17.24 29.99 -8.84
C ILE A 149 -18.30 31.07 -8.74
N LEU A 150 -19.28 31.02 -9.59
CA LEU A 150 -20.42 31.95 -9.57
C LEU A 150 -21.69 31.26 -9.11
N ARG A 151 -22.14 30.24 -9.83
CA ARG A 151 -23.46 29.66 -9.57
C ARG A 151 -23.57 28.26 -10.17
N GLY A 152 -24.03 27.30 -9.37
CA GLY A 152 -24.25 25.92 -9.81
C GLY A 152 -22.98 25.19 -10.23
N ASP A 153 -21.84 25.63 -9.73
CA ASP A 153 -20.53 25.07 -10.02
C ASP A 153 -20.15 23.96 -9.05
N THR A 154 -19.06 23.31 -9.36
CA THR A 154 -18.51 22.24 -8.55
C THR A 154 -17.14 22.60 -8.00
N ILE A 155 -16.80 22.11 -6.81
CA ILE A 155 -15.41 22.07 -6.33
C ILE A 155 -14.90 20.66 -6.41
N VAL A 156 -13.75 20.48 -7.06
CA VAL A 156 -13.04 19.19 -7.11
C VAL A 156 -11.72 19.32 -6.40
N ILE A 157 -11.54 18.54 -5.34
CA ILE A 157 -10.30 18.42 -4.60
C ILE A 157 -9.61 17.12 -5.02
N LYS A 158 -8.43 17.22 -5.64
CA LYS A 158 -7.61 16.08 -6.05
C LYS A 158 -6.45 15.88 -5.11
N PHE A 159 -6.24 14.63 -4.72
CA PHE A 159 -5.10 14.19 -3.92
C PHE A 159 -3.94 13.73 -4.81
N ASN A 160 -2.75 13.69 -4.24
CA ASN A 160 -1.53 13.19 -4.90
C ASN A 160 -1.50 11.66 -5.03
N ARG A 161 -2.44 10.96 -4.37
CA ARG A 161 -2.53 9.49 -4.31
C ARG A 161 -3.96 9.02 -4.12
N LEU A 162 -4.15 7.70 -4.15
CA LEU A 162 -5.43 7.05 -3.89
C LEU A 162 -5.81 7.20 -2.42
N ILE A 163 -7.06 7.57 -2.16
CA ILE A 163 -7.69 7.70 -0.85
C ILE A 163 -8.86 6.73 -0.80
N TYR A 164 -8.96 5.89 0.21
CA TYR A 164 -10.05 4.92 0.30
C TYR A 164 -11.00 5.15 1.47
N PHE A 165 -10.61 5.96 2.44
CA PHE A 165 -11.46 6.36 3.57
C PHE A 165 -11.26 7.83 3.92
N TYR A 166 -12.35 8.50 4.28
CA TYR A 166 -12.33 9.93 4.62
C TYR A 166 -13.55 10.28 5.46
N ASP A 167 -13.38 11.32 6.27
CA ASP A 167 -14.45 12.10 6.89
C ASP A 167 -14.24 13.55 6.43
N ILE A 168 -15.11 14.01 5.55
CA ILE A 168 -14.93 15.30 4.86
C ILE A 168 -16.26 16.04 4.87
N GLU A 169 -16.21 17.30 5.24
CA GLU A 169 -17.39 18.16 5.29
C GLU A 169 -17.10 19.51 4.61
N LEU A 170 -18.00 19.94 3.73
CA LEU A 170 -17.98 21.29 3.19
C LEU A 170 -19.02 22.15 3.90
N LYS A 171 -18.60 23.30 4.42
CA LYS A 171 -19.47 24.30 5.06
C LYS A 171 -19.40 25.65 4.36
N LEU A 172 -20.56 26.28 4.26
CA LEU A 172 -20.66 27.71 3.94
C LEU A 172 -20.87 28.51 5.23
N ASN A 173 -20.03 29.52 5.45
CA ASN A 173 -19.96 30.24 6.73
C ASN A 173 -21.25 30.94 7.16
N ASN A 174 -22.16 31.22 6.26
CA ASN A 174 -23.38 31.98 6.53
C ASN A 174 -24.70 31.24 6.21
N LYS A 175 -24.64 29.96 5.86
CA LYS A 175 -25.83 29.16 5.52
C LYS A 175 -25.91 27.91 6.39
N THR A 176 -27.02 27.74 7.12
CA THR A 176 -27.26 26.57 7.98
C THR A 176 -27.93 25.42 7.26
N ASP A 177 -28.56 25.67 6.11
CA ASP A 177 -29.40 24.71 5.37
C ASP A 177 -28.88 24.49 3.94
N PHE A 178 -27.57 24.53 3.75
CA PHE A 178 -26.94 24.34 2.45
C PHE A 178 -26.70 22.85 2.18
N GLU A 179 -27.42 22.34 1.18
CA GLU A 179 -27.26 20.93 0.76
C GLU A 179 -26.12 20.79 -0.24
N VAL A 180 -25.21 19.89 0.04
CA VAL A 180 -24.06 19.55 -0.79
C VAL A 180 -24.13 18.07 -1.15
N GLU A 181 -24.03 17.78 -2.43
CA GLU A 181 -23.80 16.42 -2.91
C GLU A 181 -22.31 16.17 -3.01
N GLU A 182 -21.86 15.05 -2.46
CA GLU A 182 -20.47 14.63 -2.46
C GLU A 182 -20.29 13.40 -3.35
N ILE A 183 -19.37 13.48 -4.30
CA ILE A 183 -19.02 12.38 -5.19
C ILE A 183 -17.54 12.07 -5.02
N PHE A 184 -17.27 10.83 -4.67
CA PHE A 184 -15.93 10.35 -4.39
C PHE A 184 -15.39 9.46 -5.50
N THR A 185 -14.13 9.66 -5.81
CA THR A 185 -13.33 8.76 -6.63
C THR A 185 -12.05 8.40 -5.88
N ASP A 186 -11.31 7.42 -6.35
CA ASP A 186 -10.10 6.93 -5.68
C ASP A 186 -9.05 8.01 -5.34
N SER A 187 -9.06 9.14 -6.03
CA SER A 187 -8.08 10.21 -5.83
C SER A 187 -8.66 11.62 -5.83
N ALA A 188 -9.99 11.76 -5.82
CA ALA A 188 -10.63 13.08 -5.83
C ALA A 188 -12.00 13.05 -5.16
N ILE A 189 -12.38 14.22 -4.62
CA ILE A 189 -13.70 14.49 -4.08
C ILE A 189 -14.29 15.64 -4.88
N THR A 190 -15.54 15.48 -5.29
CA THR A 190 -16.33 16.50 -5.99
C THR A 190 -17.48 16.91 -5.09
N PHE A 191 -17.60 18.19 -4.83
CA PHE A 191 -18.73 18.80 -4.15
C PHE A 191 -19.59 19.52 -5.19
N THR A 192 -20.89 19.26 -5.17
CA THR A 192 -21.88 19.92 -6.03
C THR A 192 -23.02 20.48 -5.18
N TRP A 193 -23.65 21.55 -5.64
CA TRP A 193 -24.81 22.16 -5.02
C TRP A 193 -25.68 22.88 -6.03
N ASP A 194 -26.95 23.00 -5.76
CA ASP A 194 -27.94 23.59 -6.67
C ASP A 194 -28.21 25.09 -6.39
N GLU A 195 -27.96 25.54 -5.18
CA GLU A 195 -28.23 26.93 -4.80
C GLU A 195 -27.07 27.86 -5.17
N PRO A 196 -27.37 29.10 -5.65
CA PRO A 196 -26.31 30.06 -5.94
C PRO A 196 -25.59 30.51 -4.68
N LEU A 197 -24.28 30.58 -4.77
CA LEU A 197 -23.46 31.26 -3.76
C LEU A 197 -23.72 32.77 -3.77
N SER A 198 -23.56 33.41 -2.62
CA SER A 198 -23.50 34.87 -2.55
C SER A 198 -22.12 35.36 -2.99
N SER A 199 -22.01 36.63 -3.34
CA SER A 199 -20.72 37.26 -3.61
C SER A 199 -19.79 37.14 -2.42
N TYR A 200 -18.59 36.63 -2.65
CA TYR A 200 -17.53 36.50 -1.65
C TYR A 200 -17.89 35.63 -0.44
N ASP A 201 -18.73 34.63 -0.62
CA ASP A 201 -19.04 33.64 0.41
C ASP A 201 -17.78 32.85 0.80
N THR A 202 -17.60 32.62 2.09
CA THR A 202 -16.51 31.79 2.59
C THR A 202 -16.92 30.32 2.54
N ILE A 203 -16.13 29.51 1.85
CA ILE A 203 -16.28 28.07 1.70
C ILE A 203 -15.19 27.41 2.53
N ILE A 204 -15.58 26.55 3.46
CA ILE A 204 -14.65 25.81 4.31
C ILE A 204 -14.80 24.33 4.04
N VAL A 205 -13.70 23.68 3.71
CA VAL A 205 -13.67 22.21 3.55
C VAL A 205 -12.81 21.64 4.65
N TYR A 206 -13.42 20.86 5.52
CA TYR A 206 -12.75 20.07 6.55
C TYR A 206 -12.37 18.71 5.97
N LEU A 207 -11.08 18.42 5.95
CA LEU A 207 -10.53 17.11 5.59
C LEU A 207 -10.08 16.44 6.88
N ASP A 208 -10.95 15.64 7.51
CA ASP A 208 -10.71 15.23 8.90
C ASP A 208 -10.02 13.87 9.01
N SER A 209 -10.09 13.00 8.03
CA SER A 209 -9.50 11.67 8.09
C SER A 209 -9.33 11.04 6.71
N ALA A 210 -8.64 11.71 5.78
CA ALA A 210 -8.30 11.09 4.51
C ALA A 210 -7.24 10.01 4.74
N LEU A 211 -7.61 8.74 4.57
CA LEU A 211 -6.72 7.60 4.71
C LEU A 211 -6.29 7.10 3.34
N ALA A 212 -5.00 7.17 3.05
CA ALA A 212 -4.44 6.63 1.82
C ALA A 212 -4.29 5.10 1.87
N TYR A 213 -4.14 4.46 0.71
CA TYR A 213 -3.89 3.02 0.61
C TYR A 213 -2.61 2.57 1.32
N ASN A 214 -1.63 3.46 1.47
CA ASN A 214 -0.44 3.21 2.29
C ASN A 214 -0.67 3.36 3.80
N THR A 215 -1.91 3.46 4.26
CA THR A 215 -2.34 3.58 5.67
C THR A 215 -1.93 4.88 6.38
N LEU A 216 -1.42 5.87 5.67
CA LEU A 216 -1.14 7.19 6.24
C LEU A 216 -2.39 8.08 6.21
N PHE A 217 -2.58 8.82 7.29
CA PHE A 217 -3.66 9.78 7.43
C PHE A 217 -3.23 11.17 7.02
N PHE A 218 -4.22 11.95 6.56
CA PHE A 218 -4.08 13.35 6.26
C PHE A 218 -5.29 14.10 6.82
N SER A 219 -5.06 15.22 7.49
CA SER A 219 -6.09 16.15 7.96
C SER A 219 -5.68 17.56 7.60
N ASP A 220 -6.61 18.36 7.08
CA ASP A 220 -6.40 19.75 6.72
C ASP A 220 -7.73 20.50 6.73
N THR A 221 -7.67 21.81 6.78
CA THR A 221 -8.83 22.68 6.59
C THR A 221 -8.54 23.67 5.46
N LEU A 222 -9.31 23.58 4.41
CA LEU A 222 -9.16 24.45 3.25
C LEU A 222 -10.17 25.59 3.33
N TYR A 223 -9.69 26.80 3.05
CA TYR A 223 -10.50 28.01 3.02
C TYR A 223 -10.47 28.59 1.62
N PHE A 224 -11.67 28.87 1.07
CA PHE A 224 -11.85 29.48 -0.24
C PHE A 224 -12.88 30.62 -0.12
N HIS A 225 -12.93 31.45 -1.16
CA HIS A 225 -13.99 32.42 -1.34
C HIS A 225 -14.63 32.24 -2.70
N SER A 226 -15.95 32.43 -2.80
CA SER A 226 -16.61 32.58 -4.09
C SER A 226 -16.21 33.90 -4.74
N GLN A 227 -16.33 33.99 -6.06
CA GLN A 227 -16.06 35.21 -6.80
C GLN A 227 -17.04 36.31 -6.40
N LEU A 228 -16.58 37.57 -6.40
CA LEU A 228 -17.44 38.73 -6.25
C LEU A 228 -18.24 38.91 -7.54
N TRP A 229 -19.57 38.91 -7.44
CA TRP A 229 -20.43 39.03 -8.61
C TRP A 229 -20.43 40.45 -9.17
N GLY A 230 -20.11 40.60 -10.44
CA GLY A 230 -19.96 41.85 -11.14
C GLY A 230 -18.55 42.39 -11.16
N ASP A 231 -17.62 41.78 -10.45
CA ASP A 231 -16.18 42.08 -10.50
C ASP A 231 -15.57 41.37 -11.74
N LEU A 232 -15.53 42.10 -12.85
CA LEU A 232 -15.01 41.56 -14.13
C LEU A 232 -13.49 41.68 -14.25
N ASN A 233 -12.88 42.60 -13.49
CA ASN A 233 -11.44 42.82 -13.50
C ASN A 233 -10.71 42.10 -12.36
N ASN A 234 -11.45 41.46 -11.43
CA ASN A 234 -10.98 40.71 -10.27
C ASN A 234 -10.10 41.54 -9.30
N ASP A 235 -10.45 42.81 -9.09
CA ASP A 235 -9.77 43.66 -8.11
C ASP A 235 -10.43 43.64 -6.72
N HIS A 236 -11.53 42.89 -6.58
CA HIS A 236 -12.35 42.71 -5.36
C HIS A 236 -13.19 43.94 -4.94
N ASP A 237 -13.32 44.91 -5.83
CA ASP A 237 -14.18 46.07 -5.66
C ASP A 237 -15.21 46.13 -6.80
N LEU A 238 -16.44 46.48 -6.49
CA LEU A 238 -17.46 46.75 -7.53
C LEU A 238 -17.41 48.24 -7.90
N THR A 239 -16.84 48.51 -9.04
CA THR A 239 -16.66 49.86 -9.56
C THR A 239 -17.31 50.05 -10.92
N THR A 240 -17.16 51.22 -11.53
CA THR A 240 -17.64 51.45 -12.90
C THR A 240 -16.65 50.91 -13.96
N GLU A 241 -15.56 50.33 -13.52
CA GLU A 241 -14.56 49.66 -14.42
C GLU A 241 -14.86 48.18 -14.63
N ASP A 242 -15.82 47.63 -13.85
CA ASP A 242 -16.38 46.28 -14.00
C ASP A 242 -17.48 46.29 -15.09
#